data_4bfbcf22679500a20a29609245d6829a
#
_entry.id   4bfbcf22679500a20a29609245d6829a
#
_cell.length_a   1.000
_cell.length_b   1.000
_cell.length_c   1.000
_cell.angle_alpha   90.00
_cell.angle_beta   90.00
_cell.angle_gamma   90.00
#
_symmetry.space_group_name_H-M   'P 1'
#
loop_
_entity.id
_entity.type
_entity.pdbx_description
1 polymer ?
#
loop_
_entity_poly.entity_id
_entity_poly.type
_entity_poly.pdbx_seq_one_letter_code
_entity_poly.pdbx_strand_id
1 'polypeptide(L)'
;GIRQCQSEPTVRADWRAGLAFGVTLPMDTEAGRHLVPDKKIVLYEVEDWVREYLAERGFEPHQTTLLSEPLTVDNADIAADAEVVSVFIYSQVDGAVLDRLGKTSLIATRSTGYDHIDMRECEKRGITVCNVPRYGENTVAEHAFCLILALSRKLKNAIARTTSLKFDLEGLRGFDLKDKTLGVVGAGAIGLHSIRIGRGFGMKVLAYDAYPHPILAEVLDFEYVPLDRLLSTSDVITLHVPLIPSTHHLINKGNIHLIKRGALLINTARGAVVETEAIAEALDDGILAGAGLDVL
;
A
#
# COMPACT_ATOMS: atom_id res chain seq x y z
N GLY A 1 8.09 6.90 -19.58
CA GLY A 1 7.45 7.84 -18.64
C GLY A 1 6.10 7.31 -18.20
N ILE A 2 5.87 7.23 -16.88
CA ILE A 2 4.59 6.81 -16.29
C ILE A 2 3.55 7.87 -16.67
N ARG A 3 2.52 7.51 -17.42
CA ARG A 3 1.32 8.34 -17.55
C ARG A 3 0.38 7.98 -16.42
N GLN A 4 0.24 8.91 -15.45
CA GLN A 4 -0.84 8.84 -14.48
C GLN A 4 -2.15 9.16 -15.21
N CYS A 5 -3.13 8.27 -15.13
CA CYS A 5 -4.50 8.59 -15.51
C CYS A 5 -5.05 9.60 -14.48
N GLN A 6 -4.95 10.90 -14.78
CA GLN A 6 -5.61 11.93 -13.99
C GLN A 6 -7.05 12.03 -14.46
N SER A 7 -7.99 11.51 -13.67
CA SER A 7 -9.40 11.87 -13.78
C SER A 7 -9.66 13.10 -12.91
N GLU A 8 -10.21 14.17 -13.48
CA GLU A 8 -10.71 15.32 -12.73
C GLU A 8 -11.81 14.92 -11.74
N PRO A 9 -11.86 15.52 -10.53
CA PRO A 9 -12.77 15.10 -9.48
C PRO A 9 -14.13 15.77 -9.62
N THR A 10 -15.05 15.16 -10.33
CA THR A 10 -16.47 15.54 -10.26
C THR A 10 -17.34 14.31 -10.25
N VAL A 11 -17.25 13.48 -9.21
CA VAL A 11 -18.34 12.62 -8.74
C VAL A 11 -18.06 12.29 -7.26
N ARG A 12 -19.06 12.43 -6.40
CA ARG A 12 -19.01 11.94 -5.01
C ARG A 12 -18.61 10.47 -5.03
N ALA A 13 -17.43 10.18 -4.49
CA ALA A 13 -16.91 8.84 -4.40
C ALA A 13 -17.79 8.01 -3.46
N ASP A 14 -18.66 7.20 -4.05
CA ASP A 14 -19.13 5.98 -3.39
C ASP A 14 -17.92 5.04 -3.31
N TRP A 15 -17.51 4.65 -2.09
CA TRP A 15 -16.35 3.77 -1.86
C TRP A 15 -16.43 2.43 -2.61
N ARG A 16 -17.64 2.08 -3.10
CA ARG A 16 -17.91 0.93 -3.98
C ARG A 16 -17.45 1.14 -5.43
N ALA A 17 -17.07 2.36 -5.82
CA ALA A 17 -16.66 2.69 -7.19
C ALA A 17 -15.14 2.62 -7.44
N GLY A 18 -14.32 2.30 -6.44
CA GLY A 18 -12.85 2.33 -6.52
C GLY A 18 -12.18 1.26 -7.39
N LEU A 19 -12.94 0.32 -7.95
CA LEU A 19 -12.41 -0.74 -8.83
C LEU A 19 -12.79 -0.58 -10.30
N ALA A 20 -13.55 0.46 -10.64
CA ALA A 20 -13.79 0.76 -12.04
C ALA A 20 -12.58 1.52 -12.61
N PHE A 21 -11.98 0.98 -13.64
CA PHE A 21 -11.03 1.68 -14.48
C PHE A 21 -11.46 3.14 -14.64
N GLY A 22 -10.60 4.12 -14.26
CA GLY A 22 -10.87 5.55 -14.39
C GLY A 22 -10.89 6.05 -15.84
N VAL A 23 -11.49 5.28 -16.73
CA VAL A 23 -11.95 5.66 -18.05
C VAL A 23 -13.45 5.82 -17.92
N THR A 24 -13.91 7.02 -17.60
CA THR A 24 -15.30 7.41 -17.84
C THR A 24 -15.50 7.46 -19.36
N LEU A 25 -15.84 6.30 -19.94
CA LEU A 25 -16.53 6.30 -21.20
C LEU A 25 -17.92 6.90 -20.93
N PRO A 26 -18.43 7.79 -21.78
CA PRO A 26 -19.79 8.27 -21.66
C PRO A 26 -20.73 7.08 -21.73
N MET A 27 -21.23 6.66 -20.57
CA MET A 27 -22.31 5.67 -20.46
C MET A 27 -23.58 6.41 -20.84
N ASP A 28 -24.12 6.07 -21.97
CA ASP A 28 -25.46 6.36 -22.51
C ASP A 28 -25.50 7.07 -23.85
N THR A 29 -24.93 6.43 -24.87
CA THR A 29 -25.50 6.51 -26.22
C THR A 29 -25.17 5.20 -26.95
N GLU A 30 -26.14 4.62 -27.66
CA GLU A 30 -25.91 3.47 -28.55
C GLU A 30 -24.78 3.69 -29.57
N ALA A 31 -24.40 4.95 -29.82
CA ALA A 31 -23.27 5.34 -30.66
C ALA A 31 -21.90 5.06 -30.03
N GLY A 32 -21.79 4.92 -28.69
CA GLY A 32 -20.52 4.65 -27.97
C GLY A 32 -20.04 3.20 -28.07
N ARG A 33 -20.90 2.26 -28.41
CA ARG A 33 -20.57 0.82 -28.46
C ARG A 33 -19.76 0.42 -29.71
N HIS A 34 -19.61 1.28 -30.69
CA HIS A 34 -18.98 0.94 -31.98
C HIS A 34 -17.60 1.55 -32.22
N LEU A 35 -16.97 2.21 -31.25
CA LEU A 35 -15.71 2.95 -31.48
C LEU A 35 -14.47 2.37 -30.80
N VAL A 36 -14.59 1.31 -30.01
CA VAL A 36 -13.41 0.59 -29.46
C VAL A 36 -13.29 -0.73 -30.21
N PRO A 37 -12.22 -0.96 -30.98
CA PRO A 37 -12.00 -2.26 -31.59
C PRO A 37 -11.97 -3.34 -30.52
N ASP A 38 -12.52 -4.51 -30.81
CA ASP A 38 -12.53 -5.70 -29.94
C ASP A 38 -11.10 -6.02 -29.50
N LYS A 39 -10.74 -5.57 -28.29
CA LYS A 39 -9.42 -5.80 -27.72
C LYS A 39 -9.46 -7.04 -26.84
N LYS A 40 -8.47 -7.90 -27.02
CA LYS A 40 -8.27 -9.03 -26.11
C LYS A 40 -7.66 -8.57 -24.81
N ILE A 41 -8.34 -8.87 -23.71
CA ILE A 41 -7.95 -8.47 -22.35
C ILE A 41 -7.76 -9.74 -21.50
N VAL A 42 -6.67 -9.83 -20.78
CA VAL A 42 -6.44 -10.90 -19.80
C VAL A 42 -6.23 -10.28 -18.41
N LEU A 43 -7.05 -10.70 -17.45
CA LEU A 43 -6.90 -10.31 -16.04
C LEU A 43 -6.40 -11.51 -15.23
N TYR A 44 -5.30 -11.32 -14.54
CA TYR A 44 -4.73 -12.25 -13.57
C TYR A 44 -5.13 -11.87 -12.16
N GLU A 45 -5.02 -12.77 -11.18
CA GLU A 45 -5.34 -12.54 -9.76
C GLU A 45 -6.78 -12.03 -9.57
N VAL A 46 -7.74 -12.67 -10.24
CA VAL A 46 -9.16 -12.33 -10.17
C VAL A 46 -9.85 -13.28 -9.19
N GLU A 47 -10.15 -12.79 -8.00
CA GLU A 47 -10.92 -13.50 -6.99
C GLU A 47 -12.40 -13.59 -7.37
N ASP A 48 -13.15 -14.51 -6.74
CA ASP A 48 -14.56 -14.75 -7.08
C ASP A 48 -15.44 -13.51 -6.90
N TRP A 49 -15.25 -12.75 -5.83
CA TRP A 49 -15.98 -11.50 -5.62
C TRP A 49 -15.72 -10.44 -6.69
N VAL A 50 -14.52 -10.44 -7.30
CA VAL A 50 -14.20 -9.55 -8.43
C VAL A 50 -14.96 -9.99 -9.68
N ARG A 51 -15.08 -11.32 -9.91
CA ARG A 51 -15.87 -11.87 -11.03
C ARG A 51 -17.33 -11.47 -10.90
N GLU A 52 -17.91 -11.64 -9.71
CA GLU A 52 -19.29 -11.26 -9.40
C GLU A 52 -19.50 -9.75 -9.62
N TYR A 53 -18.60 -8.92 -9.08
CA TYR A 53 -18.65 -7.47 -9.25
C TYR A 53 -18.61 -7.03 -10.71
N LEU A 54 -17.75 -7.64 -11.53
CA LEU A 54 -17.63 -7.33 -12.95
C LEU A 54 -18.91 -7.75 -13.72
N ALA A 55 -19.47 -8.93 -13.40
CA ALA A 55 -20.69 -9.42 -14.00
C ALA A 55 -21.89 -8.51 -13.66
N GLU A 56 -22.04 -8.09 -12.39
CA GLU A 56 -23.12 -7.18 -11.95
C GLU A 56 -23.07 -5.81 -12.66
N ARG A 57 -21.87 -5.36 -13.06
CA ARG A 57 -21.68 -4.07 -13.75
C ARG A 57 -21.80 -4.17 -15.26
N GLY A 58 -22.22 -5.32 -15.78
CA GLY A 58 -22.37 -5.54 -17.22
C GLY A 58 -21.03 -5.49 -17.95
N PHE A 59 -19.94 -5.78 -17.25
CA PHE A 59 -18.65 -6.01 -17.88
C PHE A 59 -18.74 -7.37 -18.57
N GLU A 60 -19.39 -7.39 -19.74
CA GLU A 60 -19.38 -8.53 -20.64
C GLU A 60 -18.23 -8.35 -21.64
N PRO A 61 -17.14 -9.02 -21.40
CA PRO A 61 -16.00 -8.87 -22.27
C PRO A 61 -16.09 -9.88 -23.39
N HIS A 62 -16.39 -9.45 -24.57
CA HIS A 62 -16.37 -10.31 -25.76
C HIS A 62 -15.02 -10.99 -26.02
N GLN A 63 -13.93 -10.53 -25.36
CA GLN A 63 -12.59 -11.11 -25.47
C GLN A 63 -11.80 -10.99 -24.15
N THR A 64 -12.45 -11.17 -22.98
CA THR A 64 -11.74 -11.12 -21.71
C THR A 64 -11.59 -12.50 -21.09
N THR A 65 -10.36 -12.82 -20.68
CA THR A 65 -10.03 -14.00 -19.90
C THR A 65 -9.76 -13.59 -18.45
N LEU A 66 -10.41 -14.26 -17.49
CA LEU A 66 -10.25 -14.01 -16.06
C LEU A 66 -9.55 -15.21 -15.42
N LEU A 67 -8.38 -15.01 -14.85
CA LEU A 67 -7.54 -16.02 -14.19
C LEU A 67 -7.40 -15.69 -12.71
N SER A 68 -7.46 -16.69 -11.84
CA SER A 68 -7.30 -16.52 -10.40
C SER A 68 -5.82 -16.49 -9.98
N GLU A 69 -4.96 -17.13 -10.78
CA GLU A 69 -3.53 -17.23 -10.55
C GLU A 69 -2.81 -15.90 -10.88
N PRO A 70 -1.68 -15.59 -10.22
CA PRO A 70 -0.81 -14.50 -10.61
C PRO A 70 -0.13 -14.77 -11.96
N LEU A 71 0.21 -13.71 -12.68
CA LEU A 71 0.99 -13.78 -13.90
C LEU A 71 2.44 -14.17 -13.59
N THR A 72 2.89 -15.24 -14.22
CA THR A 72 4.25 -15.75 -14.16
C THR A 72 4.72 -16.16 -15.56
N VAL A 73 6.01 -16.48 -15.72
CA VAL A 73 6.54 -16.97 -17.00
C VAL A 73 5.83 -18.25 -17.48
N ASP A 74 5.34 -19.10 -16.56
CA ASP A 74 4.74 -20.39 -16.89
C ASP A 74 3.33 -20.26 -17.51
N ASN A 75 2.62 -19.17 -17.23
CA ASN A 75 1.26 -18.93 -17.72
C ASN A 75 1.11 -17.69 -18.62
N ALA A 76 2.21 -16.99 -18.92
CA ALA A 76 2.20 -15.78 -19.73
C ALA A 76 1.72 -16.01 -21.16
N ASP A 77 1.92 -17.21 -21.71
CA ASP A 77 1.46 -17.58 -23.08
C ASP A 77 -0.06 -17.49 -23.24
N ILE A 78 -0.84 -17.55 -22.16
CA ILE A 78 -2.30 -17.35 -22.21
C ILE A 78 -2.64 -15.92 -22.68
N ALA A 79 -1.76 -14.96 -22.39
CA ALA A 79 -1.90 -13.55 -22.76
C ALA A 79 -1.04 -13.16 -23.98
N ALA A 80 -0.43 -14.10 -24.71
CA ALA A 80 0.51 -13.82 -25.79
C ALA A 80 -0.09 -12.94 -26.91
N ASP A 81 -1.37 -13.04 -27.17
CA ASP A 81 -2.09 -12.25 -28.16
C ASP A 81 -3.01 -11.17 -27.55
N ALA A 82 -2.95 -10.97 -26.23
CA ALA A 82 -3.70 -9.93 -25.53
C ALA A 82 -3.06 -8.55 -25.72
N GLU A 83 -3.88 -7.54 -26.01
CA GLU A 83 -3.43 -6.15 -26.12
C GLU A 83 -3.38 -5.47 -24.77
N VAL A 84 -4.18 -5.95 -23.79
CA VAL A 84 -4.24 -5.44 -22.42
C VAL A 84 -4.08 -6.59 -21.45
N VAL A 85 -3.15 -6.44 -20.52
CA VAL A 85 -2.93 -7.35 -19.39
C VAL A 85 -3.19 -6.62 -18.10
N SER A 86 -4.06 -7.14 -17.25
CA SER A 86 -4.30 -6.59 -15.92
C SER A 86 -3.76 -7.55 -14.85
N VAL A 87 -3.00 -7.00 -13.91
CA VAL A 87 -2.37 -7.74 -12.80
C VAL A 87 -2.72 -7.12 -11.46
N PHE A 88 -2.37 -7.80 -10.36
CA PHE A 88 -2.41 -7.26 -9.01
C PHE A 88 -1.02 -7.39 -8.37
N ILE A 89 -0.92 -7.65 -7.08
CA ILE A 89 0.33 -7.50 -6.30
C ILE A 89 1.24 -8.73 -6.30
N TYR A 90 0.73 -9.92 -6.65
CA TYR A 90 1.50 -11.16 -6.62
C TYR A 90 2.11 -11.55 -7.97
N SER A 91 1.67 -10.91 -9.04
CA SER A 91 2.26 -11.09 -10.37
C SER A 91 3.67 -10.53 -10.43
N GLN A 92 4.57 -11.20 -11.15
CA GLN A 92 5.93 -10.73 -11.40
C GLN A 92 6.07 -10.45 -12.90
N VAL A 93 6.08 -9.16 -13.28
CA VAL A 93 6.15 -8.73 -14.68
C VAL A 93 7.56 -8.28 -15.01
N ASP A 94 8.44 -9.26 -15.16
CA ASP A 94 9.85 -9.07 -15.55
C ASP A 94 10.07 -9.23 -17.06
N GLY A 95 11.33 -9.14 -17.51
CA GLY A 95 11.68 -9.28 -18.91
C GLY A 95 11.29 -10.63 -19.49
N ALA A 96 11.34 -11.73 -18.74
CA ALA A 96 11.02 -13.06 -19.21
C ALA A 96 9.50 -13.22 -19.46
N VAL A 97 8.68 -12.63 -18.58
CA VAL A 97 7.22 -12.56 -18.78
C VAL A 97 6.90 -11.67 -19.97
N LEU A 98 7.52 -10.48 -20.07
CA LEU A 98 7.27 -9.53 -21.14
C LEU A 98 7.65 -10.08 -22.53
N ASP A 99 8.63 -10.97 -22.64
CA ASP A 99 9.01 -11.65 -23.89
C ASP A 99 7.90 -12.57 -24.42
N ARG A 100 7.00 -13.02 -23.54
CA ARG A 100 5.84 -13.87 -23.89
C ARG A 100 4.59 -13.05 -24.25
N LEU A 101 4.53 -11.78 -23.86
CA LEU A 101 3.39 -10.88 -24.09
C LEU A 101 3.50 -10.17 -25.46
N GLY A 102 3.44 -10.93 -26.57
CA GLY A 102 3.81 -10.46 -27.91
C GLY A 102 2.99 -9.29 -28.47
N LYS A 103 1.72 -9.08 -28.05
CA LYS A 103 0.84 -8.01 -28.53
C LYS A 103 0.46 -6.98 -27.47
N THR A 104 0.93 -7.15 -26.24
CA THR A 104 0.54 -6.29 -25.14
C THR A 104 1.09 -4.88 -25.31
N SER A 105 0.19 -3.90 -25.32
CA SER A 105 0.51 -2.47 -25.37
C SER A 105 0.19 -1.74 -24.08
N LEU A 106 -0.61 -2.35 -23.20
CA LEU A 106 -1.02 -1.80 -21.91
C LEU A 106 -0.97 -2.87 -20.82
N ILE A 107 -0.28 -2.55 -19.73
CA ILE A 107 -0.36 -3.30 -18.46
C ILE A 107 -1.05 -2.42 -17.44
N ALA A 108 -2.15 -2.91 -16.87
CA ALA A 108 -2.93 -2.22 -15.85
C ALA A 108 -2.83 -2.96 -14.51
N THR A 109 -2.05 -2.42 -13.55
CA THR A 109 -2.07 -2.98 -12.20
C THR A 109 -3.22 -2.40 -11.38
N ARG A 110 -3.99 -3.29 -10.73
CA ARG A 110 -5.10 -2.90 -9.86
C ARG A 110 -4.63 -2.50 -8.46
N SER A 111 -3.38 -2.06 -8.34
CA SER A 111 -2.73 -1.63 -7.10
C SER A 111 -2.18 -0.21 -7.22
N THR A 112 -1.90 0.43 -6.08
CA THR A 112 -1.16 1.70 -6.04
C THR A 112 0.33 1.47 -6.32
N GLY A 113 0.93 0.48 -5.64
CA GLY A 113 2.32 0.07 -5.87
C GLY A 113 2.46 -0.72 -7.18
N TYR A 114 3.57 -0.55 -7.86
CA TYR A 114 3.91 -1.21 -9.12
C TYR A 114 5.34 -1.75 -9.14
N ASP A 115 5.93 -1.99 -7.99
CA ASP A 115 7.27 -2.53 -7.78
C ASP A 115 7.44 -3.97 -8.31
N HIS A 116 6.34 -4.68 -8.54
CA HIS A 116 6.29 -6.00 -9.18
C HIS A 116 6.34 -5.96 -10.71
N ILE A 117 6.44 -4.76 -11.33
CA ILE A 117 6.51 -4.55 -12.78
C ILE A 117 7.84 -3.92 -13.14
N ASP A 118 8.61 -4.56 -14.04
CA ASP A 118 9.84 -3.97 -14.58
C ASP A 118 9.52 -2.82 -15.56
N MET A 119 9.48 -1.61 -15.00
CA MET A 119 9.17 -0.39 -15.76
C MET A 119 10.16 -0.12 -16.88
N ARG A 120 11.44 -0.49 -16.72
CA ARG A 120 12.47 -0.25 -17.74
C ARG A 120 12.27 -1.17 -18.93
N GLU A 121 11.94 -2.42 -18.67
CA GLU A 121 11.67 -3.40 -19.72
C GLU A 121 10.33 -3.07 -20.45
N CYS A 122 9.31 -2.58 -19.74
CA CYS A 122 8.08 -2.08 -20.35
C CYS A 122 8.36 -0.88 -21.28
N GLU A 123 9.15 0.10 -20.82
CA GLU A 123 9.49 1.29 -21.61
C GLU A 123 10.25 0.93 -22.91
N LYS A 124 11.23 0.01 -22.84
CA LYS A 124 11.98 -0.47 -24.01
C LYS A 124 11.09 -1.10 -25.06
N ARG A 125 9.98 -1.75 -24.64
CA ARG A 125 9.03 -2.41 -25.53
C ARG A 125 7.87 -1.51 -25.96
N GLY A 126 7.83 -0.27 -25.47
CA GLY A 126 6.74 0.67 -25.74
C GLY A 126 5.43 0.31 -25.06
N ILE A 127 5.47 -0.50 -23.99
CA ILE A 127 4.30 -0.92 -23.22
C ILE A 127 3.98 0.18 -22.20
N THR A 128 2.75 0.68 -22.24
CA THR A 128 2.24 1.63 -21.23
C THR A 128 1.87 0.89 -19.96
N VAL A 129 2.25 1.43 -18.80
CA VAL A 129 1.85 0.90 -17.49
C VAL A 129 0.94 1.91 -16.79
N CYS A 130 -0.23 1.43 -16.34
CA CYS A 130 -1.19 2.20 -15.56
C CYS A 130 -1.39 1.56 -14.19
N ASN A 131 -1.51 2.39 -13.15
CA ASN A 131 -1.83 1.96 -11.79
C ASN A 131 -3.07 2.68 -11.25
N VAL A 132 -3.54 2.30 -10.06
CA VAL A 132 -4.64 2.99 -9.35
C VAL A 132 -4.04 3.80 -8.19
N PRO A 133 -3.77 5.10 -8.38
CA PRO A 133 -2.95 5.86 -7.44
C PRO A 133 -3.65 6.22 -6.13
N ARG A 134 -4.99 6.18 -6.05
CA ARG A 134 -5.75 6.71 -4.92
C ARG A 134 -6.99 5.88 -4.54
N TYR A 135 -6.80 4.63 -4.12
CA TYR A 135 -7.95 3.83 -3.65
C TYR A 135 -7.83 3.37 -2.19
N GLY A 136 -6.61 3.28 -1.65
CA GLY A 136 -6.35 2.67 -0.35
C GLY A 136 -5.63 3.58 0.65
N GLU A 137 -5.49 4.88 0.39
CA GLU A 137 -4.73 5.81 1.22
C GLU A 137 -5.25 5.84 2.66
N ASN A 138 -6.57 5.99 2.80
CA ASN A 138 -7.22 6.00 4.11
C ASN A 138 -7.21 4.61 4.76
N THR A 139 -7.47 3.56 3.97
CA THR A 139 -7.52 2.16 4.43
C THR A 139 -6.19 1.73 5.05
N VAL A 140 -5.07 2.01 4.39
CA VAL A 140 -3.73 1.67 4.90
C VAL A 140 -3.40 2.46 6.16
N ALA A 141 -3.75 3.75 6.21
CA ALA A 141 -3.55 4.56 7.41
C ALA A 141 -4.39 4.06 8.60
N GLU A 142 -5.64 3.68 8.37
CA GLU A 142 -6.50 3.07 9.40
C GLU A 142 -5.95 1.72 9.86
N HIS A 143 -5.44 0.89 8.95
CA HIS A 143 -4.81 -0.38 9.32
C HIS A 143 -3.54 -0.17 10.15
N ALA A 144 -2.70 0.81 9.82
CA ALA A 144 -1.56 1.18 10.66
C ALA A 144 -1.99 1.55 12.08
N PHE A 145 -3.09 2.32 12.24
CA PHE A 145 -3.64 2.64 13.55
C PHE A 145 -4.30 1.45 14.25
N CYS A 146 -4.89 0.51 13.50
CA CYS A 146 -5.35 -0.76 14.07
C CYS A 146 -4.19 -1.52 14.74
N LEU A 147 -3.04 -1.63 14.06
CA LEU A 147 -1.83 -2.26 14.62
C LEU A 147 -1.29 -1.48 15.83
N ILE A 148 -1.23 -0.15 15.77
CA ILE A 148 -0.83 0.70 16.90
C ILE A 148 -1.72 0.45 18.11
N LEU A 149 -3.03 0.46 17.94
CA LEU A 149 -3.98 0.24 19.02
C LEU A 149 -3.93 -1.19 19.55
N ALA A 150 -3.76 -2.19 18.69
CA ALA A 150 -3.60 -3.58 19.10
C ALA A 150 -2.38 -3.78 20.00
N LEU A 151 -1.26 -3.11 19.69
CA LEU A 151 -0.04 -3.17 20.49
C LEU A 151 -0.15 -2.34 21.78
N SER A 152 -0.57 -1.07 21.67
CA SER A 152 -0.66 -0.16 22.82
C SER A 152 -1.66 -0.63 23.88
N ARG A 153 -2.75 -1.31 23.46
CA ARG A 153 -3.81 -1.85 24.35
C ARG A 153 -3.64 -3.32 24.67
N LYS A 154 -2.55 -3.98 24.21
CA LYS A 154 -2.30 -5.42 24.44
C LYS A 154 -3.46 -6.32 23.96
N LEU A 155 -4.11 -5.93 22.86
CA LEU A 155 -5.37 -6.53 22.41
C LEU A 155 -5.25 -8.04 22.17
N LYS A 156 -4.18 -8.52 21.53
CA LYS A 156 -3.91 -9.94 21.31
C LYS A 156 -3.94 -10.74 22.62
N ASN A 157 -3.25 -10.23 23.66
CA ASN A 157 -3.17 -10.89 24.95
C ASN A 157 -4.52 -10.87 25.69
N ALA A 158 -5.25 -9.74 25.61
CA ALA A 158 -6.58 -9.61 26.21
C ALA A 158 -7.57 -10.61 25.60
N ILE A 159 -7.62 -10.70 24.26
CA ILE A 159 -8.48 -11.65 23.54
C ILE A 159 -8.11 -13.09 23.90
N ALA A 160 -6.84 -13.47 23.87
CA ALA A 160 -6.40 -14.82 24.20
C ALA A 160 -6.79 -15.24 25.63
N ARG A 161 -6.73 -14.31 26.58
CA ARG A 161 -7.17 -14.57 27.96
C ARG A 161 -8.67 -14.78 28.08
N THR A 162 -9.46 -13.86 27.52
CA THR A 162 -10.93 -13.98 27.59
C THR A 162 -11.43 -15.24 26.89
N THR A 163 -10.82 -15.62 25.76
CA THR A 163 -11.11 -16.90 25.08
C THR A 163 -10.77 -18.09 25.98
N SER A 164 -9.74 -17.99 26.82
CA SER A 164 -9.34 -19.02 27.79
C SER A 164 -10.05 -18.87 29.15
N LEU A 165 -11.12 -18.06 29.24
CA LEU A 165 -11.89 -17.76 30.47
C LEU A 165 -11.03 -17.26 31.64
N LYS A 166 -9.91 -16.57 31.35
CA LYS A 166 -9.05 -15.90 32.34
C LYS A 166 -9.34 -14.41 32.33
N PHE A 167 -9.65 -13.84 33.51
CA PHE A 167 -10.09 -12.45 33.65
C PHE A 167 -9.16 -11.60 34.51
N ASP A 168 -7.94 -12.09 34.83
CA ASP A 168 -6.91 -11.31 35.52
C ASP A 168 -6.34 -10.20 34.59
N LEU A 169 -5.80 -9.15 35.19
CA LEU A 169 -5.26 -7.97 34.49
C LEU A 169 -3.71 -7.97 34.39
N GLU A 170 -3.05 -9.01 34.90
CA GLU A 170 -1.60 -9.09 34.93
C GLU A 170 -1.02 -9.03 33.50
N GLY A 171 -0.04 -8.15 33.25
CA GLY A 171 0.59 -7.97 31.92
C GLY A 171 -0.28 -7.32 30.84
N LEU A 172 -1.54 -6.91 31.14
CA LEU A 172 -2.42 -6.23 30.19
C LEU A 172 -2.30 -4.69 30.29
N ARG A 173 -1.41 -4.16 31.14
CA ARG A 173 -1.20 -2.70 31.22
C ARG A 173 -0.66 -2.19 29.89
N GLY A 174 -1.48 -1.38 29.20
CA GLY A 174 -1.13 -0.66 27.99
C GLY A 174 -0.80 0.81 28.27
N PHE A 175 -0.83 1.64 27.21
CA PHE A 175 -0.67 3.09 27.31
C PHE A 175 -1.61 3.82 26.37
N ASP A 176 -1.87 5.09 26.66
CA ASP A 176 -2.69 5.95 25.81
C ASP A 176 -1.84 6.65 24.77
N LEU A 177 -2.40 6.89 23.58
CA LEU A 177 -1.71 7.60 22.49
C LEU A 177 -1.66 9.11 22.72
N LYS A 178 -2.59 9.67 23.50
CA LYS A 178 -2.61 11.08 23.84
C LYS A 178 -1.27 11.53 24.47
N ASP A 179 -0.78 12.67 24.04
CA ASP A 179 0.50 13.27 24.45
C ASP A 179 1.77 12.47 24.07
N LYS A 180 1.62 11.36 23.37
CA LYS A 180 2.74 10.60 22.78
C LYS A 180 3.19 11.23 21.46
N THR A 181 4.42 10.92 21.05
CA THR A 181 4.97 11.37 19.77
C THR A 181 4.82 10.27 18.72
N LEU A 182 4.16 10.60 17.61
CA LEU A 182 4.09 9.79 16.40
C LEU A 182 5.15 10.26 15.41
N GLY A 183 6.05 9.38 15.00
CA GLY A 183 6.98 9.58 13.91
C GLY A 183 6.44 8.97 12.62
N VAL A 184 6.22 9.77 11.60
CA VAL A 184 5.72 9.34 10.28
C VAL A 184 6.86 9.41 9.28
N VAL A 185 7.30 8.25 8.79
CA VAL A 185 8.33 8.14 7.77
C VAL A 185 7.68 8.03 6.40
N GLY A 186 7.73 9.09 5.61
CA GLY A 186 6.98 9.26 4.37
C GLY A 186 5.67 10.03 4.60
N ALA A 187 5.66 11.33 4.30
CA ALA A 187 4.49 12.21 4.40
C ALA A 187 3.76 12.35 3.05
N GLY A 188 3.70 11.26 2.27
CA GLY A 188 2.87 11.14 1.08
C GLY A 188 1.38 10.97 1.43
N ALA A 189 0.56 10.52 0.47
CA ALA A 189 -0.89 10.44 0.65
C ALA A 189 -1.30 9.62 1.89
N ILE A 190 -0.75 8.41 2.08
CA ILE A 190 -1.03 7.56 3.25
C ILE A 190 -0.48 8.20 4.53
N GLY A 191 0.76 8.71 4.50
CA GLY A 191 1.38 9.35 5.67
C GLY A 191 0.60 10.57 6.16
N LEU A 192 0.05 11.39 5.26
CA LEU A 192 -0.80 12.53 5.62
C LEU A 192 -2.11 12.09 6.29
N HIS A 193 -2.73 10.99 5.86
CA HIS A 193 -3.87 10.40 6.58
C HIS A 193 -3.46 9.93 7.97
N SER A 194 -2.31 9.26 8.11
CA SER A 194 -1.77 8.83 9.41
C SER A 194 -1.48 10.02 10.33
N ILE A 195 -0.94 11.12 9.81
CA ILE A 195 -0.74 12.37 10.55
C ILE A 195 -2.08 12.89 11.10
N ARG A 196 -3.11 12.97 10.26
CA ARG A 196 -4.45 13.43 10.67
C ARG A 196 -5.07 12.56 11.76
N ILE A 197 -4.96 11.23 11.63
CA ILE A 197 -5.47 10.29 12.63
C ILE A 197 -4.68 10.46 13.94
N GLY A 198 -3.36 10.55 13.89
CA GLY A 198 -2.50 10.77 15.06
C GLY A 198 -2.83 12.07 15.80
N ARG A 199 -3.04 13.17 15.06
CA ARG A 199 -3.52 14.44 15.63
C ARG A 199 -4.89 14.28 16.30
N GLY A 200 -5.80 13.51 15.68
CA GLY A 200 -7.11 13.19 16.28
C GLY A 200 -7.02 12.44 17.60
N PHE A 201 -5.99 11.63 17.82
CA PHE A 201 -5.66 11.00 19.11
C PHE A 201 -4.96 11.93 20.09
N GLY A 202 -4.66 13.18 19.72
CA GLY A 202 -3.94 14.13 20.57
C GLY A 202 -2.44 13.84 20.66
N MET A 203 -1.86 13.19 19.65
CA MET A 203 -0.43 12.94 19.55
C MET A 203 0.32 14.19 19.05
N LYS A 204 1.57 14.33 19.45
CA LYS A 204 2.55 15.19 18.76
C LYS A 204 3.03 14.44 17.53
N VAL A 205 3.13 15.10 16.37
CA VAL A 205 3.50 14.43 15.14
C VAL A 205 4.78 15.01 14.55
N LEU A 206 5.75 14.14 14.33
CA LEU A 206 6.98 14.39 13.57
C LEU A 206 6.91 13.62 12.25
N ALA A 207 7.42 14.22 11.18
CA ALA A 207 7.51 13.54 9.89
C ALA A 207 8.93 13.63 9.32
N TYR A 208 9.32 12.60 8.60
CA TYR A 208 10.50 12.59 7.73
C TYR A 208 10.04 12.30 6.30
N ASP A 209 10.47 13.12 5.36
CA ASP A 209 10.24 12.93 3.93
C ASP A 209 11.42 13.48 3.13
N ALA A 210 11.71 12.85 1.98
CA ALA A 210 12.73 13.34 1.05
C ALA A 210 12.32 14.65 0.37
N TYR A 211 11.00 14.92 0.30
CA TYR A 211 10.42 16.11 -0.33
C TYR A 211 9.44 16.81 0.63
N PRO A 212 9.94 17.51 1.67
CA PRO A 212 9.10 18.18 2.64
C PRO A 212 8.16 19.22 2.02
N HIS A 213 6.94 19.31 2.51
CA HIS A 213 5.92 20.24 2.07
C HIS A 213 5.51 21.18 3.24
N PRO A 214 6.18 22.33 3.42
CA PRO A 214 6.01 23.18 4.63
C PRO A 214 4.57 23.62 4.88
N ILE A 215 3.79 23.94 3.84
CA ILE A 215 2.39 24.37 3.96
C ILE A 215 1.54 23.23 4.57
N LEU A 216 1.77 21.98 4.16
CA LEU A 216 1.04 20.84 4.75
C LEU A 216 1.40 20.62 6.21
N ALA A 217 2.65 20.86 6.58
CA ALA A 217 3.10 20.79 7.97
C ALA A 217 2.38 21.82 8.85
N GLU A 218 2.25 23.05 8.36
CA GLU A 218 1.52 24.13 9.06
C GLU A 218 0.02 23.80 9.17
N VAL A 219 -0.63 23.42 8.06
CA VAL A 219 -2.08 23.17 8.05
C VAL A 219 -2.48 21.96 8.89
N LEU A 220 -1.66 20.91 8.92
CA LEU A 220 -1.94 19.67 9.65
C LEU A 220 -1.28 19.62 11.03
N ASP A 221 -0.59 20.69 11.42
CA ASP A 221 0.07 20.85 12.73
C ASP A 221 1.03 19.71 13.05
N PHE A 222 2.07 19.54 12.21
CA PHE A 222 3.18 18.61 12.42
C PHE A 222 4.52 19.25 12.05
N GLU A 223 5.63 18.64 12.47
CA GLU A 223 6.99 19.15 12.21
C GLU A 223 7.77 18.16 11.32
N TYR A 224 8.41 18.64 10.25
CA TYR A 224 9.43 17.87 9.53
C TYR A 224 10.75 17.88 10.27
N VAL A 225 11.35 16.71 10.44
CA VAL A 225 12.63 16.54 11.16
C VAL A 225 13.53 15.54 10.42
N PRO A 226 14.87 15.57 10.65
CA PRO A 226 15.76 14.51 10.22
C PRO A 226 15.35 13.14 10.78
N LEU A 227 15.67 12.05 10.04
CA LEU A 227 15.29 10.69 10.41
C LEU A 227 15.77 10.32 11.83
N ASP A 228 17.03 10.62 12.17
CA ASP A 228 17.62 10.29 13.48
C ASP A 228 16.85 10.96 14.63
N ARG A 229 16.44 12.23 14.45
CA ARG A 229 15.61 12.92 15.43
C ARG A 229 14.22 12.28 15.54
N LEU A 230 13.62 11.88 14.43
CA LEU A 230 12.36 11.17 14.43
C LEU A 230 12.47 9.85 15.21
N LEU A 231 13.48 9.04 14.89
CA LEU A 231 13.71 7.74 15.55
C LEU A 231 13.91 7.89 17.06
N SER A 232 14.75 8.85 17.48
CA SER A 232 15.10 9.04 18.91
C SER A 232 14.01 9.69 19.76
N THR A 233 13.01 10.34 19.12
CA THR A 233 11.98 11.10 19.84
C THR A 233 10.64 10.38 19.89
N SER A 234 10.33 9.57 18.87
CA SER A 234 8.99 9.01 18.68
C SER A 234 8.68 7.83 19.61
N ASP A 235 7.49 7.84 20.21
CA ASP A 235 6.94 6.70 20.96
C ASP A 235 6.34 5.64 20.02
N VAL A 236 5.89 6.07 18.86
CA VAL A 236 5.36 5.20 17.78
C VAL A 236 5.95 5.69 16.46
N ILE A 237 6.49 4.78 15.67
CA ILE A 237 7.05 5.05 14.34
C ILE A 237 6.23 4.27 13.32
N THR A 238 5.75 4.93 12.26
CA THR A 238 5.00 4.30 11.16
C THR A 238 5.61 4.63 9.81
N LEU A 239 5.75 3.61 8.96
CA LEU A 239 6.45 3.70 7.68
C LEU A 239 5.47 3.72 6.52
N HIS A 240 5.58 4.72 5.64
CA HIS A 240 4.72 4.96 4.48
C HIS A 240 5.52 5.39 3.24
N VAL A 241 6.74 4.89 3.11
CA VAL A 241 7.62 5.15 1.97
C VAL A 241 7.51 4.04 0.91
N PRO A 242 7.69 4.34 -0.39
CA PRO A 242 7.80 3.30 -1.40
C PRO A 242 9.12 2.52 -1.23
N LEU A 243 9.18 1.30 -1.76
CA LEU A 243 10.43 0.55 -1.86
C LEU A 243 11.19 0.99 -3.11
N ILE A 244 12.26 1.74 -2.89
CA ILE A 244 13.22 2.21 -3.90
C ILE A 244 14.64 2.05 -3.35
N PRO A 245 15.71 2.17 -4.16
CA PRO A 245 17.07 1.97 -3.67
C PRO A 245 17.43 2.80 -2.43
N SER A 246 16.92 4.01 -2.29
CA SER A 246 17.18 4.88 -1.14
C SER A 246 16.36 4.57 0.12
N THR A 247 15.31 3.76 0.01
CA THR A 247 14.45 3.33 1.13
C THR A 247 14.58 1.85 1.46
N HIS A 248 15.36 1.10 0.65
CA HIS A 248 15.71 -0.28 0.98
C HIS A 248 16.50 -0.31 2.28
N HIS A 249 16.02 -1.07 3.27
CA HIS A 249 16.59 -1.14 4.62
C HIS A 249 16.81 0.27 5.23
N LEU A 250 15.83 1.16 5.04
CA LEU A 250 15.86 2.50 5.64
C LEU A 250 16.00 2.44 7.16
N ILE A 251 15.33 1.46 7.79
CA ILE A 251 15.56 1.07 9.18
C ILE A 251 16.37 -0.22 9.17
N ASN A 252 17.55 -0.17 9.77
CA ASN A 252 18.53 -1.25 9.71
C ASN A 252 19.36 -1.31 11.01
N LYS A 253 20.27 -2.29 11.10
CA LYS A 253 21.18 -2.48 12.27
C LYS A 253 22.00 -1.23 12.59
N GLY A 254 22.32 -0.41 11.59
CA GLY A 254 23.12 0.82 11.78
C GLY A 254 22.35 1.96 12.45
N ASN A 255 21.02 1.99 12.41
CA ASN A 255 20.23 3.09 12.97
C ASN A 255 19.10 2.67 13.94
N ILE A 256 18.77 1.38 14.02
CA ILE A 256 17.69 0.91 14.91
C ILE A 256 17.97 1.20 16.40
N HIS A 257 19.25 1.27 16.77
CA HIS A 257 19.67 1.62 18.12
C HIS A 257 19.38 3.09 18.50
N LEU A 258 19.11 3.96 17.51
CA LEU A 258 18.67 5.34 17.73
C LEU A 258 17.21 5.41 18.18
N ILE A 259 16.43 4.35 17.97
CA ILE A 259 15.02 4.33 18.33
C ILE A 259 14.85 4.48 19.83
N LYS A 260 13.92 5.37 20.21
CA LYS A 260 13.56 5.58 21.61
C LYS A 260 13.18 4.26 22.25
N ARG A 261 13.85 3.92 23.38
CA ARG A 261 13.58 2.65 24.08
C ARG A 261 12.12 2.54 24.49
N GLY A 262 11.50 1.42 24.17
CA GLY A 262 10.08 1.16 24.41
C GLY A 262 9.13 1.69 23.33
N ALA A 263 9.64 2.16 22.19
CA ALA A 263 8.83 2.59 21.07
C ALA A 263 8.15 1.42 20.35
N LEU A 264 7.08 1.72 19.61
CA LEU A 264 6.45 0.82 18.66
C LEU A 264 6.91 1.13 17.24
N LEU A 265 7.16 0.10 16.42
CA LEU A 265 7.45 0.22 14.99
C LEU A 265 6.34 -0.42 14.17
N ILE A 266 5.78 0.32 13.22
CA ILE A 266 4.68 -0.13 12.34
C ILE A 266 5.15 -0.07 10.89
N ASN A 267 5.03 -1.18 10.18
CA ASN A 267 5.32 -1.24 8.75
C ASN A 267 4.13 -1.79 7.96
N THR A 268 3.43 -0.90 7.27
CA THR A 268 2.36 -1.20 6.31
C THR A 268 2.76 -0.79 4.89
N ALA A 269 4.06 -0.58 4.64
CA ALA A 269 4.60 -0.16 3.36
C ALA A 269 5.11 -1.34 2.53
N ARG A 270 6.38 -1.74 2.72
CA ARG A 270 7.02 -2.91 2.12
C ARG A 270 7.97 -3.55 3.12
N GLY A 271 8.08 -4.90 3.13
CA GLY A 271 8.97 -5.62 4.04
C GLY A 271 10.40 -5.11 3.99
N ALA A 272 10.97 -5.06 2.80
CA ALA A 272 12.36 -4.64 2.58
C ALA A 272 12.68 -3.15 2.88
N VAL A 273 11.72 -2.35 3.35
CA VAL A 273 12.00 -1.02 3.94
C VAL A 273 12.72 -1.16 5.28
N VAL A 274 12.55 -2.29 5.95
CA VAL A 274 13.17 -2.58 7.23
C VAL A 274 14.02 -3.86 7.11
N GLU A 275 15.19 -3.86 7.69
CA GLU A 275 15.99 -5.06 7.87
C GLU A 275 15.36 -5.93 8.97
N THR A 276 14.79 -7.09 8.60
CA THR A 276 13.99 -7.94 9.50
C THR A 276 14.76 -8.39 10.73
N GLU A 277 16.02 -8.76 10.55
CA GLU A 277 16.91 -9.17 11.63
C GLU A 277 17.14 -8.05 12.64
N ALA A 278 17.21 -6.79 12.18
CA ALA A 278 17.35 -5.64 13.07
C ALA A 278 16.10 -5.44 13.94
N ILE A 279 14.89 -5.71 13.41
CA ILE A 279 13.66 -5.68 14.22
C ILE A 279 13.70 -6.74 15.31
N ALA A 280 14.08 -7.98 14.94
CA ALA A 280 14.13 -9.10 15.89
C ALA A 280 15.09 -8.80 17.05
N GLU A 281 16.32 -8.37 16.74
CA GLU A 281 17.33 -7.96 17.73
C GLU A 281 16.80 -6.81 18.63
N ALA A 282 16.15 -5.79 18.06
CA ALA A 282 15.62 -4.65 18.81
C ALA A 282 14.45 -5.02 19.74
N LEU A 283 13.65 -6.03 19.37
CA LEU A 283 12.60 -6.57 20.25
C LEU A 283 13.21 -7.35 21.42
N ASP A 284 14.21 -8.20 21.16
CA ASP A 284 14.90 -8.99 22.20
C ASP A 284 15.65 -8.09 23.18
N ASP A 285 16.31 -7.04 22.70
CA ASP A 285 17.00 -6.04 23.51
C ASP A 285 16.06 -5.05 24.22
N GLY A 286 14.75 -5.10 23.92
CA GLY A 286 13.74 -4.20 24.47
C GLY A 286 13.91 -2.75 24.02
N ILE A 287 14.59 -2.50 22.91
CA ILE A 287 14.57 -1.20 22.23
C ILE A 287 13.15 -0.95 21.70
N LEU A 288 12.59 -1.94 21.00
CA LEU A 288 11.19 -1.93 20.62
C LEU A 288 10.34 -2.64 21.67
N ALA A 289 9.24 -2.03 22.09
CA ALA A 289 8.22 -2.68 22.92
C ALA A 289 7.24 -3.54 22.10
N GLY A 290 7.25 -3.39 20.78
CA GLY A 290 6.46 -4.16 19.86
C GLY A 290 6.64 -3.70 18.41
N ALA A 291 6.38 -4.60 17.48
CA ALA A 291 6.34 -4.33 16.05
C ALA A 291 4.98 -4.76 15.49
N GLY A 292 4.37 -3.92 14.65
CA GLY A 292 3.17 -4.21 13.88
C GLY A 292 3.52 -4.26 12.39
N LEU A 293 3.55 -5.48 11.82
CA LEU A 293 4.02 -5.72 10.46
C LEU A 293 2.88 -6.28 9.62
N ASP A 294 2.50 -5.56 8.58
CA ASP A 294 1.53 -6.00 7.56
C ASP A 294 2.25 -6.67 6.38
N VAL A 295 3.56 -6.47 6.31
CA VAL A 295 4.47 -6.94 5.25
C VAL A 295 5.79 -7.43 5.85
N LEU A 296 6.39 -8.45 5.22
CA LEU A 296 7.67 -9.06 5.60
C LEU A 296 8.62 -9.14 4.40
#